data_d0679886e9b0b08911234ccc989cf76a
#
_entry.id   d0679886e9b0b08911234ccc989cf76a
#
_cell.length_a   1.000
_cell.length_b   1.000
_cell.length_c   1.000
_cell.angle_alpha   90.00
_cell.angle_beta   90.00
_cell.angle_gamma   90.00
#
_symmetry.space_group_name_H-M   'P 1'
#
loop_
_entity.id
_entity.type
_entity.pdbx_description
1 polymer ?
#
loop_
_entity_poly.entity_id
_entity_poly.type
_entity_poly.pdbx_seq_one_letter_code
_entity_poly.pdbx_strand_id
1 'polypeptide(L)'
;MILYGFGWLINILYKVKKGKGMDFFKTYFHRMGTTNTYTLAKFLWRVDLRPLSDRLTKDYLIIGGSKDTMASRASIGKQMFLLKKAKSITAREITMQEKGADHCNCGNQQVAMDMIDLWIQGLKRRDETLLRVKE
;
A
#
# COMPACT_ATOMS: atom_id res chain seq x y z
N MET A 1 23.78 3.61 16.21
CA MET A 1 24.13 2.44 17.04
C MET A 1 22.95 1.50 17.29
N ILE A 2 21.75 1.96 17.55
CA ILE A 2 20.53 1.12 17.80
C ILE A 2 20.15 0.24 16.60
N LEU A 3 20.25 0.74 15.37
CA LEU A 3 19.91 0.00 14.14
C LEU A 3 20.82 -1.21 13.86
N TYR A 4 22.09 -1.17 14.25
CA TYR A 4 23.01 -2.30 14.10
C TYR A 4 22.67 -3.46 15.03
N GLY A 5 22.30 -3.16 16.27
CA GLY A 5 21.88 -4.18 17.25
C GLY A 5 20.58 -4.88 16.85
N PHE A 6 19.62 -4.12 16.29
CA PHE A 6 18.35 -4.65 15.82
C PHE A 6 18.52 -5.56 14.59
N GLY A 7 19.38 -5.16 13.63
CA GLY A 7 19.70 -5.98 12.45
C GLY A 7 20.37 -7.31 12.80
N TRP A 8 21.27 -7.31 13.79
CA TRP A 8 21.93 -8.50 14.28
C TRP A 8 20.95 -9.46 14.96
N LEU A 9 20.07 -8.93 15.82
CA LEU A 9 19.01 -9.72 16.48
C LEU A 9 18.05 -10.37 15.48
N ILE A 10 17.63 -9.63 14.45
CA ILE A 10 16.76 -10.17 13.39
C ILE A 10 17.50 -11.25 12.59
N ASN A 11 18.80 -11.09 12.31
CA ASN A 11 19.60 -12.12 11.62
C ASN A 11 19.71 -13.41 12.45
N ILE A 12 19.83 -13.30 13.77
CA ILE A 12 19.83 -14.49 14.67
C ILE A 12 18.42 -15.12 14.65
N LEU A 13 17.38 -14.36 14.83
CA LEU A 13 16.00 -14.86 14.80
C LEU A 13 15.68 -15.51 13.45
N TYR A 14 16.18 -14.96 12.35
CA TYR A 14 16.06 -15.54 11.01
C TYR A 14 16.72 -16.91 10.89
N LYS A 15 17.89 -17.12 11.50
CA LYS A 15 18.59 -18.39 11.49
C LYS A 15 17.96 -19.44 12.41
N VAL A 16 17.32 -19.02 13.50
CA VAL A 16 16.83 -19.90 14.57
C VAL A 16 15.35 -20.25 14.42
N LYS A 17 14.51 -19.34 13.96
CA LYS A 17 13.06 -19.57 13.83
C LYS A 17 12.68 -20.02 12.42
N LYS A 18 12.25 -21.28 12.30
CA LYS A 18 11.51 -21.78 11.14
C LYS A 18 10.01 -21.52 11.35
N GLY A 19 9.43 -20.54 10.64
CA GLY A 19 7.99 -20.26 10.74
C GLY A 19 7.47 -19.36 9.60
N LYS A 20 6.14 -19.35 9.39
CA LYS A 20 5.45 -18.67 8.29
C LYS A 20 5.83 -17.17 8.13
N GLY A 21 6.15 -16.46 9.21
CA GLY A 21 6.62 -15.08 9.15
C GLY A 21 8.00 -14.89 8.52
N MET A 22 8.78 -15.97 8.42
CA MET A 22 10.13 -15.91 7.85
C MET A 22 10.14 -16.00 6.31
N ASP A 23 9.08 -16.52 5.70
CA ASP A 23 9.00 -16.63 4.23
C ASP A 23 8.84 -15.24 3.58
N PHE A 24 8.20 -14.31 4.28
CA PHE A 24 8.17 -12.92 3.89
C PHE A 24 9.59 -12.33 3.75
N PHE A 25 10.44 -12.50 4.77
CA PHE A 25 11.82 -12.00 4.72
C PHE A 25 12.65 -12.72 3.66
N LYS A 26 12.48 -14.03 3.46
CA LYS A 26 13.16 -14.78 2.39
C LYS A 26 12.85 -14.22 1.01
N THR A 27 11.58 -13.93 0.74
CA THR A 27 11.13 -13.32 -0.51
C THR A 27 11.78 -11.96 -0.75
N TYR A 28 11.82 -11.10 0.28
CA TYR A 28 12.45 -9.80 0.16
C TYR A 28 13.96 -9.90 0.00
N PHE A 29 14.64 -10.78 0.75
CA PHE A 29 16.07 -11.02 0.61
C PHE A 29 16.43 -11.53 -0.79
N HIS A 30 15.64 -12.45 -1.32
CA HIS A 30 15.82 -12.95 -2.67
C HIS A 30 15.67 -11.85 -3.72
N ARG A 31 14.59 -11.06 -3.64
CA ARG A 31 14.33 -9.95 -4.56
C ARG A 31 15.41 -8.87 -4.52
N MET A 32 15.99 -8.65 -3.36
CA MET A 32 17.02 -7.63 -3.14
C MET A 32 18.46 -8.14 -3.35
N GLY A 33 18.62 -9.43 -3.66
CA GLY A 33 19.95 -10.05 -3.83
C GLY A 33 20.83 -9.96 -2.58
N THR A 34 20.23 -9.91 -1.38
CA THR A 34 20.97 -9.80 -0.11
C THR A 34 20.39 -10.72 0.95
N THR A 35 21.23 -11.17 1.85
CA THR A 35 20.83 -11.87 3.08
C THR A 35 21.02 -11.01 4.33
N ASN A 36 21.41 -9.77 4.15
CA ASN A 36 21.72 -8.84 5.24
C ASN A 36 20.51 -7.97 5.55
N THR A 37 19.95 -8.12 6.76
CA THR A 37 18.78 -7.34 7.23
C THR A 37 19.05 -5.85 7.31
N TYR A 38 20.30 -5.42 7.58
CA TYR A 38 20.66 -4.00 7.58
C TYR A 38 20.56 -3.40 6.18
N THR A 39 21.04 -4.12 5.16
CA THR A 39 20.93 -3.71 3.76
C THR A 39 19.46 -3.59 3.35
N LEU A 40 18.63 -4.56 3.73
CA LEU A 40 17.19 -4.52 3.49
C LEU A 40 16.53 -3.33 4.19
N ALA A 41 16.82 -3.12 5.47
CA ALA A 41 16.27 -1.99 6.23
C ALA A 41 16.67 -0.63 5.63
N LYS A 42 17.94 -0.48 5.22
CA LYS A 42 18.43 0.72 4.55
C LYS A 42 17.74 0.98 3.22
N PHE A 43 17.46 -0.08 2.46
CA PHE A 43 16.69 0.03 1.22
C PHE A 43 15.25 0.46 1.48
N LEU A 44 14.55 -0.23 2.38
CA LEU A 44 13.16 0.11 2.73
C LEU A 44 13.03 1.54 3.26
N TRP A 45 14.04 2.03 4.00
CA TRP A 45 14.10 3.41 4.45
C TRP A 45 14.22 4.42 3.30
N ARG A 46 14.91 4.05 2.22
CA ARG A 46 15.07 4.89 1.01
C ARG A 46 13.84 4.89 0.11
N VAL A 47 13.00 3.85 0.20
CA VAL A 47 11.73 3.76 -0.55
C VAL A 47 10.63 4.50 0.23
N ASP A 48 10.91 5.73 0.63
CA ASP A 48 9.91 6.62 1.24
C ASP A 48 9.32 7.53 0.16
N LEU A 49 8.07 7.27 -0.21
CA LEU A 49 7.35 8.05 -1.22
C LEU A 49 6.66 9.30 -0.64
N ARG A 50 6.69 9.50 0.68
CA ARG A 50 6.07 10.66 1.34
C ARG A 50 6.56 12.00 0.80
N PRO A 51 7.86 12.23 0.56
CA PRO A 51 8.34 13.48 -0.03
C PRO A 51 7.88 13.71 -1.47
N LEU A 52 7.43 12.65 -2.16
CA LEU A 52 6.95 12.73 -3.53
C LEU A 52 5.44 12.95 -3.62
N SER A 53 4.72 12.83 -2.51
CA SER A 53 3.26 12.91 -2.47
C SER A 53 2.73 14.26 -3.00
N ASP A 54 3.47 15.35 -2.79
CA ASP A 54 3.13 16.68 -3.31
C ASP A 54 3.27 16.82 -4.85
N ARG A 55 3.90 15.85 -5.52
CA ARG A 55 4.02 15.82 -6.99
C ARG A 55 2.85 15.11 -7.66
N LEU A 56 2.02 14.46 -6.88
CA LEU A 56 0.90 13.67 -7.35
C LEU A 56 -0.32 14.59 -7.56
N THR A 57 -0.65 14.86 -8.81
CA THR A 57 -1.68 15.83 -9.22
C THR A 57 -2.87 15.19 -9.95
N LYS A 58 -2.87 13.88 -10.10
CA LYS A 58 -3.94 13.13 -10.79
C LYS A 58 -5.05 12.72 -9.82
N ASP A 59 -6.08 12.09 -10.35
CA ASP A 59 -7.09 11.43 -9.54
C ASP A 59 -6.52 10.18 -8.89
N TYR A 60 -6.87 9.90 -7.63
CA TYR A 60 -6.37 8.78 -6.85
C TYR A 60 -7.50 7.96 -6.28
N LEU A 61 -7.38 6.63 -6.45
CA LEU A 61 -8.18 5.64 -5.75
C LEU A 61 -7.30 4.87 -4.78
N ILE A 62 -7.68 4.83 -3.52
CA ILE A 62 -7.03 4.06 -2.46
C ILE A 62 -8.01 2.98 -2.02
N ILE A 63 -7.65 1.70 -2.20
CA ILE A 63 -8.45 0.56 -1.74
C ILE A 63 -7.65 -0.19 -0.68
N GLY A 64 -8.30 -0.53 0.42
CA GLY A 64 -7.68 -1.32 1.48
C GLY A 64 -8.68 -2.25 2.15
N GLY A 65 -8.17 -3.30 2.78
CA GLY A 65 -8.98 -4.23 3.56
C GLY A 65 -9.07 -3.82 5.03
N SER A 66 -10.25 -3.97 5.64
CA SER A 66 -10.48 -3.60 7.04
C SER A 66 -9.67 -4.42 8.05
N LYS A 67 -9.16 -5.58 7.66
CA LYS A 67 -8.28 -6.47 8.44
C LYS A 67 -6.86 -6.55 7.87
N ASP A 68 -6.51 -5.68 6.93
CA ASP A 68 -5.17 -5.64 6.40
C ASP A 68 -4.16 -5.24 7.49
N THR A 69 -3.28 -6.16 7.83
CA THR A 69 -2.24 -5.95 8.85
C THR A 69 -1.01 -5.25 8.30
N MET A 70 -0.84 -5.19 6.97
CA MET A 70 0.30 -4.55 6.31
C MET A 70 -0.03 -3.11 5.90
N ALA A 71 -1.25 -2.87 5.41
CA ALA A 71 -1.74 -1.55 5.03
C ALA A 71 -2.98 -1.20 5.88
N SER A 72 -2.75 -0.83 7.13
CA SER A 72 -3.80 -0.55 8.10
C SER A 72 -4.70 0.62 7.67
N ARG A 73 -5.91 0.69 8.25
CA ARG A 73 -6.84 1.82 8.10
C ARG A 73 -6.17 3.18 8.36
N ALA A 74 -5.27 3.25 9.35
CA ALA A 74 -4.51 4.46 9.63
C ALA A 74 -3.55 4.82 8.47
N SER A 75 -3.03 3.84 7.75
CA SER A 75 -2.17 4.07 6.57
C SER A 75 -2.97 4.70 5.42
N ILE A 76 -4.21 4.29 5.20
CA ILE A 76 -5.12 4.88 4.20
C ILE A 76 -5.35 6.36 4.52
N GLY A 77 -5.73 6.69 5.76
CA GLY A 77 -5.92 8.07 6.21
C GLY A 77 -4.66 8.92 6.05
N LYS A 78 -3.48 8.35 6.37
CA LYS A 78 -2.20 9.02 6.21
C LYS A 78 -1.87 9.30 4.73
N GLN A 79 -2.16 8.37 3.83
CA GLN A 79 -1.99 8.58 2.39
C GLN A 79 -2.89 9.70 1.88
N MET A 80 -4.18 9.70 2.26
CA MET A 80 -5.10 10.78 1.91
C MET A 80 -4.58 12.14 2.38
N PHE A 81 -4.08 12.23 3.60
CA PHE A 81 -3.52 13.47 4.16
C PHE A 81 -2.29 13.98 3.40
N LEU A 82 -1.47 13.07 2.86
CA LEU A 82 -0.25 13.41 2.14
C LEU A 82 -0.48 13.84 0.69
N LEU A 83 -1.58 13.43 0.06
CA LEU A 83 -1.91 13.68 -1.35
C LEU A 83 -2.54 15.08 -1.56
N LYS A 84 -1.92 16.13 -1.03
CA LYS A 84 -2.49 17.49 -0.98
C LYS A 84 -2.77 18.13 -2.34
N LYS A 85 -2.05 17.72 -3.38
CA LYS A 85 -2.17 18.25 -4.75
C LYS A 85 -2.92 17.32 -5.70
N ALA A 86 -3.45 16.21 -5.20
CA ALA A 86 -4.26 15.32 -6.02
C ALA A 86 -5.52 16.04 -6.53
N LYS A 87 -5.88 15.80 -7.79
CA LYS A 87 -7.09 16.37 -8.42
C LYS A 87 -8.35 15.88 -7.71
N SER A 88 -8.39 14.61 -7.33
CA SER A 88 -9.38 14.04 -6.41
C SER A 88 -8.81 12.83 -5.68
N ILE A 89 -9.39 12.51 -4.52
CA ILE A 89 -9.03 11.32 -3.74
C ILE A 89 -10.31 10.58 -3.40
N THR A 90 -10.36 9.32 -3.77
CA THR A 90 -11.40 8.37 -3.36
C THR A 90 -10.73 7.30 -2.50
N ALA A 91 -11.25 7.06 -1.30
CA ALA A 91 -10.80 5.97 -0.45
C ALA A 91 -11.94 4.98 -0.21
N ARG A 92 -11.65 3.70 -0.34
CA ARG A 92 -12.60 2.61 -0.13
C ARG A 92 -11.98 1.55 0.77
N GLU A 93 -12.65 1.28 1.87
CA GLU A 93 -12.33 0.15 2.72
C GLU A 93 -13.27 -1.02 2.41
N ILE A 94 -12.69 -2.17 2.09
CA ILE A 94 -13.43 -3.42 1.87
C ILE A 94 -13.52 -4.17 3.19
N THR A 95 -14.73 -4.52 3.60
CA THR A 95 -15.02 -5.09 4.90
C THR A 95 -15.07 -6.62 4.88
N MET A 96 -15.21 -7.21 6.07
CA MET A 96 -15.40 -8.66 6.20
C MET A 96 -16.70 -9.16 5.57
N GLN A 97 -17.75 -8.36 5.61
CA GLN A 97 -19.05 -8.72 5.00
C GLN A 97 -18.89 -8.88 3.48
N GLU A 98 -17.99 -8.12 2.86
CA GLU A 98 -17.63 -8.21 1.44
C GLU A 98 -16.60 -9.29 1.15
N LYS A 99 -16.11 -10.01 2.18
CA LYS A 99 -15.11 -11.09 2.10
C LYS A 99 -13.74 -10.68 1.54
N GLY A 100 -13.47 -9.39 1.40
CA GLY A 100 -12.20 -8.84 0.87
C GLY A 100 -11.39 -8.06 1.92
N ALA A 101 -11.58 -8.32 3.21
CA ALA A 101 -10.99 -7.54 4.29
C ALA A 101 -9.48 -7.71 4.46
N ASP A 102 -8.91 -8.78 3.93
CA ASP A 102 -7.49 -9.13 4.11
C ASP A 102 -6.57 -8.35 3.15
N HIS A 103 -5.27 -8.51 3.35
CA HIS A 103 -4.24 -7.90 2.50
C HIS A 103 -4.45 -8.25 1.02
N CYS A 104 -4.34 -7.25 0.13
CA CYS A 104 -4.61 -7.36 -1.30
C CYS A 104 -6.03 -7.88 -1.62
N ASN A 105 -6.96 -7.79 -0.69
CA ASN A 105 -8.34 -8.28 -0.81
C ASN A 105 -8.44 -9.76 -1.23
N CYS A 106 -7.49 -10.59 -0.78
CA CYS A 106 -7.32 -11.99 -1.21
C CYS A 106 -8.58 -12.84 -1.07
N GLY A 107 -9.47 -12.52 -0.14
CA GLY A 107 -10.73 -13.26 0.06
C GLY A 107 -11.79 -12.99 -1.02
N ASN A 108 -11.75 -11.81 -1.65
CA ASN A 108 -12.66 -11.41 -2.74
C ASN A 108 -12.07 -10.25 -3.56
N GLN A 109 -11.17 -10.57 -4.47
CA GLN A 109 -10.52 -9.59 -5.34
C GLN A 109 -11.51 -8.94 -6.33
N GLN A 110 -12.61 -9.63 -6.66
CA GLN A 110 -13.61 -9.11 -7.60
C GLN A 110 -14.20 -7.78 -7.10
N VAL A 111 -14.48 -7.65 -5.82
CA VAL A 111 -14.99 -6.39 -5.24
C VAL A 111 -14.02 -5.23 -5.48
N ALA A 112 -12.71 -5.45 -5.36
CA ALA A 112 -11.73 -4.42 -5.64
C ALA A 112 -11.70 -4.06 -7.14
N MET A 113 -11.80 -5.04 -8.03
CA MET A 113 -11.83 -4.82 -9.48
C MET A 113 -13.09 -4.06 -9.90
N ASP A 114 -14.26 -4.44 -9.38
CA ASP A 114 -15.54 -3.74 -9.64
C ASP A 114 -15.46 -2.28 -9.18
N MET A 115 -14.85 -2.03 -8.02
CA MET A 115 -14.65 -0.67 -7.51
C MET A 115 -13.73 0.16 -8.40
N ILE A 116 -12.66 -0.43 -8.95
CA ILE A 116 -11.77 0.25 -9.90
C ILE A 116 -12.54 0.63 -11.15
N ASP A 117 -13.32 -0.29 -11.71
CA ASP A 117 -14.10 -0.05 -12.93
C ASP A 117 -15.15 1.05 -12.72
N LEU A 118 -15.94 0.96 -11.66
CA LEU A 118 -16.92 2.00 -11.30
C LEU A 118 -16.28 3.37 -11.08
N TRP A 119 -15.11 3.40 -10.47
CA TRP A 119 -14.37 4.65 -10.24
C TRP A 119 -13.91 5.27 -11.58
N ILE A 120 -13.35 4.46 -12.49
CA ILE A 120 -12.93 4.93 -13.82
C ILE A 120 -14.14 5.46 -14.61
N GLN A 121 -15.27 4.76 -14.59
CA GLN A 121 -16.50 5.22 -15.24
C GLN A 121 -17.01 6.54 -14.62
N GLY A 122 -16.90 6.68 -13.31
CA GLY A 122 -17.24 7.90 -12.60
C GLY A 122 -16.38 9.09 -13.01
N LEU A 123 -15.07 8.88 -13.20
CA LEU A 123 -14.15 9.92 -13.69
C LEU A 123 -14.49 10.35 -15.13
N LYS A 124 -14.77 9.41 -16.02
CA LYS A 124 -15.18 9.72 -17.40
C LYS A 124 -16.42 10.59 -17.42
N ARG A 125 -17.48 10.20 -16.70
CA ARG A 125 -18.72 10.98 -16.60
C ARG A 125 -18.51 12.38 -16.03
N ARG A 126 -17.69 12.51 -14.99
CA ARG A 126 -17.33 13.80 -14.41
C ARG A 126 -16.66 14.70 -15.45
N ASP A 127 -15.67 14.19 -16.17
CA ASP A 127 -14.89 14.97 -17.12
C ASP A 127 -15.75 15.38 -18.34
N GLU A 128 -16.64 14.51 -18.82
CA GLU A 128 -17.65 14.84 -19.84
C GLU A 128 -18.60 15.94 -19.39
N THR A 129 -19.08 15.89 -18.15
CA THR A 129 -19.95 16.94 -17.59
C THR A 129 -19.23 18.29 -17.51
N LEU A 130 -17.96 18.29 -17.06
CA LEU A 130 -17.16 19.50 -16.98
C LEU A 130 -16.85 20.13 -18.34
N LEU A 131 -16.75 19.33 -19.41
CA LEU A 131 -16.59 19.84 -20.77
C LEU A 131 -17.87 20.55 -21.25
N ARG A 132 -19.05 19.99 -21.03
CA ARG A 132 -20.35 20.58 -21.42
C ARG A 132 -20.67 21.90 -20.72
N VAL A 133 -20.18 22.10 -19.49
CA VAL A 133 -20.40 23.35 -18.74
C VAL A 133 -19.52 24.49 -19.24
N LYS A 134 -18.48 24.20 -20.03
CA LYS A 134 -17.56 25.20 -20.58
C LYS A 134 -17.96 25.70 -21.98
N GLU A 135 -18.90 25.06 -22.63
CA GLU A 135 -19.55 25.47 -23.88
C GLU A 135 -20.73 26.41 -23.59
#